data_4a3fdf73e093202939d8a145c2826c04
#
_entry.id   4a3fdf73e093202939d8a145c2826c04
#
_cell.length_a   1.000
_cell.length_b   1.000
_cell.length_c   1.000
_cell.angle_alpha   90.00
_cell.angle_beta   90.00
_cell.angle_gamma   90.00
#
_symmetry.space_group_name_H-M   'P 1'
#
loop_
_entity.id
_entity.type
_entity.pdbx_description
1 polymer ?
#
loop_
_entity_poly.entity_id
_entity_poly.type
_entity_poly.pdbx_seq_one_letter_code
_entity_poly.pdbx_strand_id
1 'polypeptide(L)'
;MDSMDLEESPASATDAELSGALRDGRALLKEETEPAFRRSLELFEKALTLARMVGDTTQTRRATRGLAASKRGLGDRKGAIAHLKEVLEMRKTVGDAAGDTDALGAIADIYTELGDLENAGKFYDLYLDALNSEMMQ
;
A
#
# COMPACT_ATOMS: atom_id res chain seq x y z
N MET A 1 37.27 -16.79 -11.77
CA MET A 1 36.26 -16.02 -11.10
C MET A 1 35.28 -16.93 -10.40
N ASP A 2 35.05 -16.56 -9.26
CA ASP A 2 34.29 -17.35 -8.36
C ASP A 2 32.82 -16.93 -8.40
N SER A 3 31.93 -17.89 -8.35
CA SER A 3 30.50 -17.61 -8.22
C SER A 3 30.17 -16.82 -6.98
N MET A 4 31.11 -16.74 -6.05
CA MET A 4 30.98 -15.91 -4.85
C MET A 4 30.71 -14.44 -5.19
N ASP A 5 31.24 -14.00 -6.32
CA ASP A 5 31.03 -12.62 -6.77
C ASP A 5 29.58 -12.35 -7.11
N LEU A 6 28.79 -13.41 -7.25
CA LEU A 6 27.37 -13.32 -7.56
C LEU A 6 26.51 -13.41 -6.30
N GLU A 7 27.11 -13.57 -5.12
CA GLU A 7 26.35 -13.58 -3.90
C GLU A 7 25.78 -12.20 -3.64
N GLU A 8 24.54 -12.18 -3.23
CA GLU A 8 23.87 -10.94 -2.91
C GLU A 8 24.49 -10.27 -1.70
N SER A 9 24.66 -8.95 -1.79
CA SER A 9 25.01 -8.16 -0.62
C SER A 9 23.83 -8.19 0.37
N PRO A 10 24.06 -7.87 1.64
CA PRO A 10 22.95 -7.75 2.61
C PRO A 10 21.85 -6.82 2.13
N ALA A 11 22.19 -5.72 1.44
CA ALA A 11 21.20 -4.79 0.89
C ALA A 11 20.36 -5.46 -0.21
N SER A 12 21.01 -6.21 -1.13
CA SER A 12 20.29 -6.92 -2.20
C SER A 12 19.40 -8.02 -1.63
N ALA A 13 19.86 -8.73 -0.60
CA ALA A 13 19.03 -9.74 0.07
C ALA A 13 17.82 -9.10 0.73
N THR A 14 17.99 -7.95 1.38
CA THR A 14 16.88 -7.20 1.99
C THR A 14 15.89 -6.73 0.91
N ASP A 15 16.40 -6.22 -0.21
CA ASP A 15 15.55 -5.79 -1.32
C ASP A 15 14.74 -6.95 -1.89
N ALA A 16 15.35 -8.14 -1.99
CA ALA A 16 14.65 -9.35 -2.46
C ALA A 16 13.55 -9.77 -1.50
N GLU A 17 13.81 -9.73 -0.19
CA GLU A 17 12.80 -10.02 0.83
C GLU A 17 11.66 -9.02 0.79
N LEU A 18 11.98 -7.74 0.64
CA LEU A 18 11.00 -6.67 0.55
C LEU A 18 10.10 -6.88 -0.66
N SER A 19 10.67 -7.07 -1.83
CA SER A 19 9.90 -7.30 -3.05
C SER A 19 9.04 -8.55 -2.95
N GLY A 20 9.57 -9.62 -2.38
CA GLY A 20 8.84 -10.86 -2.16
C GLY A 20 7.67 -10.69 -1.22
N ALA A 21 7.85 -9.98 -0.11
CA ALA A 21 6.79 -9.72 0.85
C ALA A 21 5.65 -8.90 0.23
N LEU A 22 5.99 -7.87 -0.56
CA LEU A 22 4.99 -7.06 -1.26
C LEU A 22 4.22 -7.88 -2.30
N ARG A 23 4.93 -8.68 -3.08
CA ARG A 23 4.33 -9.54 -4.11
C ARG A 23 3.38 -10.55 -3.48
N ASP A 24 3.84 -11.27 -2.47
CA ASP A 24 3.07 -12.32 -1.82
C ASP A 24 1.88 -11.76 -1.05
N GLY A 25 2.07 -10.61 -0.40
CA GLY A 25 0.98 -9.90 0.26
C GLY A 25 -0.13 -9.52 -0.71
N ARG A 26 0.23 -8.97 -1.87
CA ARG A 26 -0.75 -8.63 -2.91
C ARG A 26 -1.48 -9.85 -3.46
N ALA A 27 -0.76 -10.95 -3.66
CA ALA A 27 -1.37 -12.20 -4.13
C ALA A 27 -2.42 -12.71 -3.15
N LEU A 28 -2.11 -12.66 -1.84
CA LEU A 28 -3.03 -13.09 -0.80
C LEU A 28 -4.29 -12.22 -0.72
N LEU A 29 -4.17 -10.92 -0.96
CA LEU A 29 -5.34 -10.04 -0.95
C LEU A 29 -6.41 -10.48 -1.96
N LYS A 30 -6.00 -11.09 -3.06
CA LYS A 30 -6.92 -11.54 -4.10
C LYS A 30 -7.75 -12.75 -3.69
N GLU A 31 -7.33 -13.49 -2.67
CA GLU A 31 -8.07 -14.66 -2.18
C GLU A 31 -9.31 -14.27 -1.38
N GLU A 32 -9.33 -13.08 -0.82
CA GLU A 32 -10.47 -12.53 -0.08
C GLU A 32 -11.02 -13.44 1.01
N THR A 33 -10.12 -14.11 1.73
CA THR A 33 -10.47 -14.93 2.89
C THR A 33 -9.84 -14.34 4.14
N GLU A 34 -10.42 -14.62 5.32
CA GLU A 34 -9.86 -14.13 6.56
C GLU A 34 -8.42 -14.61 6.79
N PRO A 35 -8.09 -15.92 6.60
CA PRO A 35 -6.70 -16.36 6.75
C PRO A 35 -5.75 -15.63 5.79
N ALA A 36 -6.18 -15.39 4.54
CA ALA A 36 -5.36 -14.69 3.56
C ALA A 36 -5.14 -13.23 3.97
N PHE A 37 -6.17 -12.54 4.45
CA PHE A 37 -6.03 -11.17 4.94
C PHE A 37 -5.08 -11.10 6.14
N ARG A 38 -5.16 -12.05 7.07
CA ARG A 38 -4.25 -12.10 8.22
C ARG A 38 -2.81 -12.30 7.77
N ARG A 39 -2.59 -13.22 6.83
CA ARG A 39 -1.26 -13.48 6.31
C ARG A 39 -0.72 -12.29 5.51
N SER A 40 -1.58 -11.65 4.71
CA SER A 40 -1.16 -10.46 3.96
C SER A 40 -0.77 -9.32 4.92
N LEU A 41 -1.51 -9.15 6.01
CA LEU A 41 -1.18 -8.15 7.02
C LEU A 41 0.24 -8.35 7.56
N GLU A 42 0.60 -9.59 7.93
CA GLU A 42 1.94 -9.91 8.42
C GLU A 42 3.01 -9.60 7.37
N LEU A 43 2.76 -9.94 6.10
CA LEU A 43 3.70 -9.69 5.02
C LEU A 43 3.89 -8.21 4.74
N PHE A 44 2.82 -7.43 4.77
CA PHE A 44 2.93 -5.98 4.58
C PHE A 44 3.59 -5.28 5.78
N GLU A 45 3.41 -5.80 6.99
CA GLU A 45 4.14 -5.30 8.16
C GLU A 45 5.64 -5.55 8.00
N LYS A 46 6.01 -6.75 7.55
CA LYS A 46 7.40 -7.07 7.24
C LYS A 46 7.95 -6.15 6.14
N ALA A 47 7.18 -5.99 5.05
CA ALA A 47 7.58 -5.13 3.95
C ALA A 47 7.79 -3.68 4.42
N LEU A 48 6.90 -3.16 5.26
CA LEU A 48 7.01 -1.81 5.79
C LEU A 48 8.30 -1.63 6.61
N THR A 49 8.59 -2.59 7.48
CA THR A 49 9.82 -2.57 8.27
C THR A 49 11.05 -2.55 7.36
N LEU A 50 11.10 -3.44 6.38
CA LEU A 50 12.22 -3.53 5.44
C LEU A 50 12.35 -2.26 4.59
N ALA A 51 11.24 -1.73 4.10
CA ALA A 51 11.24 -0.51 3.29
C ALA A 51 11.81 0.69 4.06
N ARG A 52 11.44 0.80 5.33
CA ARG A 52 11.96 1.85 6.20
C ARG A 52 13.46 1.67 6.48
N MET A 53 13.89 0.44 6.67
CA MET A 53 15.30 0.14 6.91
C MET A 53 16.18 0.54 5.73
N VAL A 54 15.71 0.33 4.50
CA VAL A 54 16.47 0.70 3.29
C VAL A 54 16.18 2.13 2.83
N GLY A 55 15.24 2.82 3.45
CA GLY A 55 14.91 4.19 3.09
C GLY A 55 14.18 4.34 1.76
N ASP A 56 13.45 3.31 1.34
CA ASP A 56 12.71 3.31 0.07
C ASP A 56 11.28 3.82 0.28
N THR A 57 11.06 5.10 -0.01
CA THR A 57 9.76 5.76 0.18
C THR A 57 8.67 5.14 -0.70
N THR A 58 8.98 4.79 -1.94
CA THR A 58 8.01 4.16 -2.86
C THR A 58 7.49 2.86 -2.26
N GLN A 59 8.40 2.01 -1.76
CA GLN A 59 8.01 0.73 -1.18
C GLN A 59 7.31 0.91 0.18
N THR A 60 7.70 1.93 0.94
CA THR A 60 6.99 2.28 2.19
C THR A 60 5.54 2.65 1.90
N ARG A 61 5.29 3.45 0.87
CA ARG A 61 3.94 3.80 0.45
C ARG A 61 3.14 2.56 0.04
N ARG A 62 3.74 1.70 -0.77
CA ARG A 62 3.10 0.45 -1.24
C ARG A 62 2.77 -0.49 -0.09
N ALA A 63 3.68 -0.66 0.85
CA ALA A 63 3.46 -1.49 2.04
C ALA A 63 2.32 -0.93 2.89
N THR A 64 2.27 0.39 3.07
CA THR A 64 1.23 1.05 3.86
C THR A 64 -0.14 0.88 3.20
N ARG A 65 -0.23 0.98 1.87
CA ARG A 65 -1.49 0.69 1.15
C ARG A 65 -1.89 -0.78 1.32
N GLY A 66 -0.92 -1.67 1.31
CA GLY A 66 -1.16 -3.10 1.55
C GLY A 66 -1.73 -3.36 2.94
N LEU A 67 -1.19 -2.70 3.96
CA LEU A 67 -1.73 -2.77 5.32
C LEU A 67 -3.18 -2.30 5.37
N ALA A 68 -3.49 -1.21 4.69
CA ALA A 68 -4.85 -0.70 4.63
C ALA A 68 -5.81 -1.73 4.01
N ALA A 69 -5.41 -2.33 2.88
CA ALA A 69 -6.23 -3.33 2.21
C ALA A 69 -6.46 -4.57 3.09
N SER A 70 -5.42 -5.03 3.78
CA SER A 70 -5.52 -6.17 4.70
C SER A 70 -6.46 -5.86 5.86
N LYS A 71 -6.32 -4.69 6.46
CA LYS A 71 -7.19 -4.26 7.58
C LYS A 71 -8.63 -4.10 7.14
N ARG A 72 -8.86 -3.54 5.94
CA ARG A 72 -10.20 -3.44 5.38
C ARG A 72 -10.83 -4.81 5.21
N GLY A 73 -10.08 -5.77 4.69
CA GLY A 73 -10.54 -7.15 4.54
C GLY A 73 -10.88 -7.82 5.87
N LEU A 74 -10.19 -7.44 6.95
CA LEU A 74 -10.44 -7.93 8.31
C LEU A 74 -11.54 -7.14 9.04
N GLY A 75 -12.13 -6.14 8.38
CA GLY A 75 -13.20 -5.34 8.99
C GLY A 75 -12.73 -4.12 9.76
N ASP A 76 -11.43 -3.88 9.83
CA ASP A 76 -10.89 -2.68 10.49
C ASP A 76 -10.85 -1.51 9.51
N ARG A 77 -12.03 -0.95 9.25
CA ARG A 77 -12.20 0.14 8.29
C ARG A 77 -11.53 1.43 8.72
N LYS A 78 -11.63 1.75 10.01
CA LYS A 78 -10.99 2.97 10.54
C LYS A 78 -9.48 2.89 10.47
N GLY A 79 -8.91 1.72 10.77
CA GLY A 79 -7.47 1.50 10.64
C GLY A 79 -7.02 1.59 9.18
N ALA A 80 -7.82 1.08 8.25
CA ALA A 80 -7.53 1.18 6.82
C ALA A 80 -7.51 2.64 6.37
N ILE A 81 -8.49 3.45 6.76
CA ILE A 81 -8.52 4.88 6.42
C ILE A 81 -7.29 5.59 6.98
N ALA A 82 -6.91 5.29 8.22
CA ALA A 82 -5.75 5.93 8.85
C ALA A 82 -4.47 5.66 8.04
N HIS A 83 -4.26 4.41 7.62
CA HIS A 83 -3.09 4.07 6.78
C HIS A 83 -3.13 4.75 5.41
N LEU A 84 -4.31 4.82 4.79
CA LEU A 84 -4.43 5.49 3.48
C LEU A 84 -4.18 6.99 3.59
N LYS A 85 -4.60 7.61 4.68
CA LYS A 85 -4.28 9.02 4.94
C LYS A 85 -2.79 9.22 5.17
N GLU A 86 -2.12 8.28 5.83
CA GLU A 86 -0.65 8.31 5.96
C GLU A 86 0.03 8.32 4.58
N VAL A 87 -0.46 7.49 3.65
CA VAL A 87 0.07 7.46 2.28
C VAL A 87 -0.02 8.84 1.63
N LEU A 88 -1.15 9.53 1.80
CA LEU A 88 -1.35 10.86 1.23
C LEU A 88 -0.38 11.90 1.82
N GLU A 89 0.07 11.70 3.05
CA GLU A 89 1.03 12.59 3.70
C GLU A 89 2.47 12.30 3.33
N MET A 90 2.77 11.10 2.83
CA MET A 90 4.12 10.72 2.42
C MET A 90 4.52 11.45 1.15
N ARG A 91 5.83 11.73 1.01
CA ARG A 91 6.34 12.33 -0.21
C ARG A 91 6.06 11.44 -1.40
N LYS A 92 5.51 12.04 -2.46
CA LYS A 92 5.28 11.34 -3.73
C LYS A 92 6.61 10.93 -4.35
N THR A 93 6.61 9.78 -5.00
CA THR A 93 7.78 9.26 -5.69
C THR A 93 7.43 8.92 -7.13
N VAL A 94 8.42 8.96 -8.01
CA VAL A 94 8.24 8.71 -9.45
C VAL A 94 7.65 7.31 -9.69
N GLY A 95 8.08 6.33 -8.92
CA GLY A 95 7.61 4.95 -9.10
C GLY A 95 6.20 4.67 -8.57
N ASP A 96 5.51 5.70 -8.05
CA ASP A 96 4.19 5.54 -7.41
C ASP A 96 3.25 6.70 -7.77
N ALA A 97 3.28 7.12 -9.03
CA ALA A 97 2.52 8.29 -9.49
C ALA A 97 1.02 8.17 -9.27
N ALA A 98 0.46 6.98 -9.40
CA ALA A 98 -0.98 6.74 -9.23
C ALA A 98 -1.37 6.40 -7.78
N GLY A 99 -0.41 6.32 -6.88
CA GLY A 99 -0.67 5.86 -5.50
C GLY A 99 -1.64 6.74 -4.72
N ASP A 100 -1.52 8.05 -4.88
CA ASP A 100 -2.41 8.99 -4.18
C ASP A 100 -3.84 8.90 -4.72
N THR A 101 -4.00 8.78 -6.03
CA THR A 101 -5.32 8.63 -6.66
C THR A 101 -6.00 7.36 -6.16
N ASP A 102 -5.28 6.25 -6.13
CA ASP A 102 -5.79 4.99 -5.61
C ASP A 102 -6.18 5.11 -4.14
N ALA A 103 -5.36 5.79 -3.33
CA ALA A 103 -5.64 6.00 -1.91
C ALA A 103 -6.91 6.83 -1.70
N LEU A 104 -7.09 7.90 -2.48
CA LEU A 104 -8.29 8.74 -2.39
C LEU A 104 -9.55 7.95 -2.70
N GLY A 105 -9.52 7.15 -3.77
CA GLY A 105 -10.67 6.31 -4.15
C GLY A 105 -10.99 5.26 -3.07
N ALA A 106 -9.97 4.63 -2.53
CA ALA A 106 -10.15 3.63 -1.47
C ALA A 106 -10.73 4.26 -0.19
N ILE A 107 -10.25 5.43 0.21
CA ILE A 107 -10.80 6.14 1.38
C ILE A 107 -12.27 6.43 1.18
N ALA A 108 -12.65 6.94 -0.01
CA ALA A 108 -14.05 7.24 -0.33
C ALA A 108 -14.92 5.99 -0.24
N ASP A 109 -14.44 4.87 -0.79
CA ASP A 109 -15.17 3.61 -0.73
C ASP A 109 -15.36 3.13 0.70
N ILE A 110 -14.33 3.25 1.54
CA ILE A 110 -14.40 2.80 2.94
C ILE A 110 -15.36 3.69 3.74
N TYR A 111 -15.35 5.00 3.53
CA TYR A 111 -16.34 5.89 4.17
C TYR A 111 -17.77 5.52 3.75
N THR A 112 -17.95 5.12 2.49
CA THR A 112 -19.26 4.63 2.03
C THR A 112 -19.65 3.36 2.78
N GLU A 113 -18.74 2.43 2.98
CA GLU A 113 -18.98 1.21 3.76
C GLU A 113 -19.33 1.52 5.21
N LEU A 114 -18.78 2.60 5.77
CA LEU A 114 -19.08 3.06 7.11
C LEU A 114 -20.40 3.83 7.21
N GLY A 115 -21.02 4.15 6.08
CA GLY A 115 -22.21 4.98 6.04
C GLY A 115 -21.95 6.47 6.24
N ASP A 116 -20.69 6.89 6.22
CA ASP A 116 -20.30 8.30 6.34
C ASP A 116 -20.27 8.93 4.96
N LEU A 117 -21.46 9.28 4.48
CA LEU A 117 -21.65 9.78 3.12
C LEU A 117 -21.06 11.18 2.90
N GLU A 118 -20.99 11.98 3.95
CA GLU A 118 -20.37 13.31 3.86
C GLU A 118 -18.88 13.21 3.53
N ASN A 119 -18.13 12.42 4.32
CA ASN A 119 -16.71 12.23 4.06
C ASN A 119 -16.47 11.43 2.77
N ALA A 120 -17.31 10.45 2.47
CA ALA A 120 -17.22 9.72 1.20
C ALA A 120 -17.30 10.68 0.02
N GLY A 121 -18.25 11.61 0.03
CA GLY A 121 -18.40 12.60 -1.04
C GLY A 121 -17.17 13.49 -1.20
N LYS A 122 -16.61 13.96 -0.08
CA LYS A 122 -15.39 14.78 -0.11
C LYS A 122 -14.23 14.04 -0.77
N PHE A 123 -14.03 12.79 -0.43
CA PHE A 123 -12.91 12.00 -0.97
C PHE A 123 -13.18 11.56 -2.42
N TYR A 124 -14.43 11.32 -2.81
CA TYR A 124 -14.75 11.08 -4.22
C TYR A 124 -14.44 12.31 -5.07
N ASP A 125 -14.73 13.51 -4.58
CA ASP A 125 -14.41 14.74 -5.30
C ASP A 125 -12.90 14.89 -5.49
N LEU A 126 -12.12 14.62 -4.43
CA LEU A 126 -10.67 14.64 -4.51
C LEU A 126 -10.13 13.57 -5.48
N TYR A 127 -10.74 12.39 -5.45
CA TYR A 127 -10.40 11.30 -6.36
C TYR A 127 -10.63 11.69 -7.83
N LEU A 128 -11.79 12.28 -8.12
CA LEU A 128 -12.11 12.73 -9.47
C LEU A 128 -11.17 13.84 -9.94
N ASP A 129 -10.83 14.77 -9.06
CA ASP A 129 -9.86 15.83 -9.37
C ASP A 129 -8.48 15.24 -9.69
N ALA A 130 -8.06 14.24 -8.92
CA ALA A 130 -6.78 13.56 -9.16
C ALA A 130 -6.79 12.81 -10.50
N LEU A 131 -7.89 12.12 -10.82
CA LEU A 131 -8.03 11.44 -12.11
C LEU A 131 -7.96 12.41 -13.27
N ASN A 132 -8.65 13.55 -13.17
CA ASN A 132 -8.63 14.57 -14.22
C ASN A 132 -7.21 15.12 -14.41
N SER A 133 -6.48 15.33 -13.34
CA SER A 133 -5.09 15.80 -13.41
C SER A 133 -4.19 14.78 -14.12
N GLU A 134 -4.37 13.49 -13.85
CA GLU A 134 -3.61 12.43 -14.52
C GLU A 134 -3.91 12.39 -16.02
N MET A 135 -5.17 12.53 -16.39
CA MET A 135 -5.60 12.49 -17.79
C MET A 135 -5.08 13.66 -18.61
N MET A 136 -4.77 14.78 -17.96
CA MET A 136 -4.31 16.00 -18.64
C MET A 136 -2.79 16.07 -18.73
N GLN A 137 -2.09 15.10 -18.22
CA GLN A 137 -0.61 15.00 -18.34
C GLN A 137 -0.19 14.20 -19.62
#